data_760a6ad82f7501d96d0f77c85ca8550e
#
_entry.id   760a6ad82f7501d96d0f77c85ca8550e
#
_cell.length_a   1.000
_cell.length_b   1.000
_cell.length_c   1.000
_cell.angle_alpha   90.00
_cell.angle_beta   90.00
_cell.angle_gamma   90.00
#
_symmetry.space_group_name_H-M   'P 1'
#
loop_
_entity.id
_entity.type
_entity.pdbx_description
1 polymer ?
#
loop_
_entity_poly.entity_id
_entity_poly.type
_entity_poly.pdbx_seq_one_letter_code
_entity_poly.pdbx_strand_id
1 'polypeptide(L)'
;MSTNGKVIILNKTGVELICATDMEPEPICWLWTDWLATGKFHILAGAPGTGKTTIALNLAATITSGGQWPNGAECEPGNVLIWSGEDDPKDTLLPRLLAQGAERSRVYFVSDVFEYNKPRAFDPSRDMPKLYEKAAQIGEIRLIIVDPVVNVVSGDSHKNGEVRRDLQPLVDLGDKLKAVILGISHFNKGSLGRDPLERVTGSIAFGALARVVLATAKVIDKTGQSKRLFVRTKSNNGPDGGGYQYEIEQVELANYEGVFSSKIIWGDQVEGSAQELLTDTNNQGDPDDRSMLADAVKFLKVLLSEGPISKKEVDERAKEAGIKSMTLRRAKVLLGVETVHEGYGKGSVWKWCLPPAKVVKEGKDAH
;
A
#
# COMPACT_ATOMS: atom_id res chain seq x y z
N MET A 1 -44.54 -2.16 43.31
CA MET A 1 -44.09 -3.55 43.13
C MET A 1 -43.20 -3.58 41.91
N SER A 2 -41.88 -3.61 42.12
CA SER A 2 -40.89 -3.55 41.07
C SER A 2 -40.57 -4.99 40.64
N THR A 3 -40.93 -5.34 39.42
CA THR A 3 -40.54 -6.65 38.83
C THR A 3 -39.15 -6.50 38.22
N ASN A 4 -38.14 -6.94 38.97
CA ASN A 4 -36.80 -7.19 38.46
C ASN A 4 -36.86 -8.30 37.41
N GLY A 5 -36.93 -7.93 36.14
CA GLY A 5 -36.71 -8.84 35.02
C GLY A 5 -35.24 -9.27 34.98
N LYS A 6 -34.94 -10.46 35.43
CA LYS A 6 -33.67 -11.14 35.19
C LYS A 6 -33.51 -11.28 33.67
N VAL A 7 -32.61 -10.55 33.08
CA VAL A 7 -32.13 -10.81 31.70
C VAL A 7 -31.36 -12.13 31.76
N ILE A 8 -32.00 -13.22 31.36
CA ILE A 8 -31.33 -14.51 31.15
C ILE A 8 -30.63 -14.37 29.82
N ILE A 9 -29.29 -14.17 29.81
CA ILE A 9 -28.47 -14.31 28.63
C ILE A 9 -28.44 -15.80 28.28
N LEU A 10 -29.35 -16.22 27.42
CA LEU A 10 -29.27 -17.53 26.78
C LEU A 10 -28.03 -17.48 25.85
N ASN A 11 -27.07 -18.38 26.07
CA ASN A 11 -26.01 -18.62 25.11
C ASN A 11 -26.68 -19.04 23.78
N LYS A 12 -26.77 -18.10 22.83
CA LYS A 12 -27.27 -18.38 21.48
C LYS A 12 -26.26 -19.28 20.78
N THR A 13 -26.60 -20.57 20.66
CA THR A 13 -25.89 -21.49 19.77
C THR A 13 -26.77 -21.69 18.54
N GLY A 14 -26.26 -21.31 17.34
CA GLY A 14 -27.02 -21.46 16.11
C GLY A 14 -26.70 -20.36 15.07
N VAL A 15 -27.31 -20.45 13.89
CA VAL A 15 -27.26 -19.44 12.84
C VAL A 15 -28.41 -18.46 13.10
N GLU A 16 -28.08 -17.16 13.14
CA GLU A 16 -29.06 -16.08 13.16
C GLU A 16 -29.37 -15.66 11.70
N LEU A 17 -30.64 -15.64 11.34
CA LEU A 17 -31.10 -15.13 10.06
C LEU A 17 -31.91 -13.86 10.29
N ILE A 18 -31.59 -12.81 9.57
CA ILE A 18 -32.27 -11.53 9.61
C ILE A 18 -32.95 -11.32 8.24
N CYS A 19 -34.25 -11.06 8.25
CA CYS A 19 -34.96 -10.75 7.03
C CYS A 19 -34.58 -9.35 6.53
N ALA A 20 -34.42 -9.20 5.22
CA ALA A 20 -34.09 -7.88 4.63
C ALA A 20 -35.17 -6.80 4.92
N THR A 21 -36.43 -7.21 5.16
CA THR A 21 -37.51 -6.30 5.56
C THR A 21 -37.33 -5.71 6.98
N ASP A 22 -36.48 -6.34 7.79
CA ASP A 22 -36.19 -5.91 9.17
C ASP A 22 -34.92 -5.04 9.24
N MET A 23 -34.37 -4.66 8.09
CA MET A 23 -33.15 -3.87 7.96
C MET A 23 -33.44 -2.56 7.22
N GLU A 24 -32.92 -1.46 7.74
CA GLU A 24 -32.90 -0.18 7.05
C GLU A 24 -31.55 0.04 6.37
N PRO A 25 -31.49 0.57 5.12
CA PRO A 25 -30.22 0.89 4.48
C PRO A 25 -29.54 2.05 5.17
N GLU A 26 -28.24 1.89 5.45
CA GLU A 26 -27.41 2.90 6.08
C GLU A 26 -26.38 3.45 5.08
N PRO A 27 -26.10 4.76 5.09
CA PRO A 27 -25.04 5.34 4.28
C PRO A 27 -23.67 4.90 4.78
N ILE A 28 -22.68 4.84 3.88
CA ILE A 28 -21.31 4.62 4.29
C ILE A 28 -20.80 5.87 5.00
N CYS A 29 -20.35 5.69 6.24
CA CYS A 29 -19.72 6.75 7.00
C CYS A 29 -18.24 6.88 6.61
N TRP A 30 -17.78 8.12 6.45
CA TRP A 30 -16.42 8.45 6.08
C TRP A 30 -15.76 9.30 7.15
N LEU A 31 -14.52 8.96 7.50
CA LEU A 31 -13.63 9.82 8.28
C LEU A 31 -12.96 10.87 7.38
N TRP A 32 -12.57 10.44 6.19
CA TRP A 32 -12.16 11.30 5.07
C TRP A 32 -12.89 10.80 3.82
N THR A 33 -13.79 11.63 3.31
CA THR A 33 -14.70 11.25 2.22
C THR A 33 -13.95 10.64 1.04
N ASP A 34 -14.38 9.47 0.59
CA ASP A 34 -13.81 8.65 -0.46
C ASP A 34 -12.43 8.02 -0.17
N TRP A 35 -11.78 8.37 0.95
CA TRP A 35 -10.43 7.90 1.29
C TRP A 35 -10.41 6.97 2.49
N LEU A 36 -11.10 7.32 3.57
CA LEU A 36 -11.10 6.57 4.82
C LEU A 36 -12.53 6.28 5.27
N ALA A 37 -13.05 5.10 4.92
CA ALA A 37 -14.37 4.64 5.31
C ALA A 37 -14.35 4.11 6.75
N THR A 38 -15.21 4.63 7.62
CA THR A 38 -15.35 4.26 9.01
C THR A 38 -15.79 2.79 9.16
N GLY A 39 -15.22 2.09 10.11
CA GLY A 39 -15.53 0.67 10.34
C GLY A 39 -15.00 -0.29 9.28
N LYS A 40 -14.10 0.16 8.39
CA LYS A 40 -13.60 -0.65 7.28
C LYS A 40 -12.08 -0.82 7.34
N PHE A 41 -11.61 -1.91 6.73
CA PHE A 41 -10.19 -2.22 6.60
C PHE A 41 -9.62 -1.57 5.33
N HIS A 42 -8.51 -0.86 5.51
CA HIS A 42 -7.74 -0.17 4.48
C HIS A 42 -6.31 -0.69 4.47
N ILE A 43 -5.68 -0.60 3.32
CA ILE A 43 -4.24 -0.86 3.18
C ILE A 43 -3.57 0.38 2.61
N LEU A 44 -2.42 0.73 3.19
CA LEU A 44 -1.47 1.68 2.65
C LEU A 44 -0.22 0.92 2.22
N ALA A 45 -0.02 0.79 0.91
CA ALA A 45 1.09 0.03 0.33
C ALA A 45 2.08 0.93 -0.42
N GLY A 46 3.30 0.43 -0.64
CA GLY A 46 4.29 1.16 -1.42
C GLY A 46 5.71 0.60 -1.24
N ALA A 47 6.63 1.04 -2.09
CA ALA A 47 8.04 0.68 -1.99
C ALA A 47 8.67 1.19 -0.67
N PRO A 48 9.76 0.60 -0.20
CA PRO A 48 10.54 1.16 0.92
C PRO A 48 10.96 2.61 0.64
N GLY A 49 10.99 3.45 1.68
CA GLY A 49 11.42 4.85 1.57
C GLY A 49 10.44 5.79 0.84
N THR A 50 9.21 5.37 0.55
CA THR A 50 8.18 6.25 0.01
C THR A 50 7.46 7.07 1.08
N GLY A 51 7.61 6.77 2.38
CA GLY A 51 7.02 7.53 3.48
C GLY A 51 5.66 7.02 3.94
N LYS A 52 5.36 5.74 3.76
CA LYS A 52 4.09 5.12 4.21
C LYS A 52 3.76 5.40 5.67
N THR A 53 4.67 5.03 6.57
CA THR A 53 4.52 5.26 8.01
C THR A 53 4.38 6.75 8.30
N THR A 54 5.16 7.63 7.64
CA THR A 54 5.06 9.09 7.81
C THR A 54 3.68 9.62 7.39
N ILE A 55 3.11 9.11 6.28
CA ILE A 55 1.73 9.44 5.86
C ILE A 55 0.72 8.93 6.88
N ALA A 56 0.82 7.68 7.32
CA ALA A 56 -0.11 7.13 8.31
C ALA A 56 -0.10 7.95 9.61
N LEU A 57 1.09 8.41 10.05
CA LEU A 57 1.22 9.29 11.21
C LEU A 57 0.72 10.72 10.94
N ASN A 58 0.80 11.21 9.70
CA ASN A 58 0.16 12.47 9.31
C ASN A 58 -1.37 12.38 9.39
N LEU A 59 -1.96 11.31 8.89
CA LEU A 59 -3.40 11.06 9.04
C LEU A 59 -3.79 10.97 10.53
N ALA A 60 -2.97 10.31 11.36
CA ALA A 60 -3.18 10.26 12.80
C ALA A 60 -3.09 11.66 13.45
N ALA A 61 -2.12 12.48 13.03
CA ALA A 61 -1.97 13.86 13.53
C ALA A 61 -3.21 14.71 13.15
N THR A 62 -3.67 14.62 11.90
CA THR A 62 -4.88 15.30 11.44
C THR A 62 -6.10 14.94 12.28
N ILE A 63 -6.28 13.63 12.57
CA ILE A 63 -7.42 13.15 13.38
C ILE A 63 -7.31 13.61 14.82
N THR A 64 -6.13 13.49 15.43
CA THR A 64 -5.98 13.82 16.86
C THR A 64 -6.09 15.31 17.15
N SER A 65 -5.61 16.16 16.24
CA SER A 65 -5.69 17.61 16.37
C SER A 65 -7.02 18.22 15.88
N GLY A 66 -7.85 17.49 15.15
CA GLY A 66 -9.00 18.07 14.46
C GLY A 66 -8.59 18.99 13.32
N GLY A 67 -7.55 18.60 12.58
CA GLY A 67 -6.98 19.38 11.49
C GLY A 67 -7.78 19.27 10.19
N GLN A 68 -7.14 19.69 9.08
CA GLN A 68 -7.75 19.62 7.74
C GLN A 68 -7.10 18.50 6.91
N TRP A 69 -7.93 17.82 6.13
CA TRP A 69 -7.50 16.88 5.09
C TRP A 69 -6.86 17.61 3.91
N PRO A 70 -6.11 16.93 3.03
CA PRO A 70 -5.48 17.54 1.85
C PRO A 70 -6.44 18.29 0.92
N ASN A 71 -7.71 17.92 0.91
CA ASN A 71 -8.77 18.63 0.15
C ASN A 71 -9.39 19.82 0.88
N GLY A 72 -8.85 20.21 2.04
CA GLY A 72 -9.33 21.32 2.85
C GLY A 72 -10.55 21.01 3.73
N ALA A 73 -11.12 19.81 3.65
CA ALA A 73 -12.22 19.41 4.54
C ALA A 73 -11.73 19.26 5.98
N GLU A 74 -12.54 19.67 6.94
CA GLU A 74 -12.24 19.54 8.36
C GLU A 74 -12.37 18.09 8.83
N CYS A 75 -11.54 17.72 9.80
CA CYS A 75 -11.59 16.44 10.47
C CYS A 75 -12.12 16.61 11.90
N GLU A 76 -13.16 15.89 12.26
CA GLU A 76 -13.57 15.80 13.66
C GLU A 76 -12.48 15.11 14.48
N PRO A 77 -12.05 15.70 15.62
CA PRO A 77 -11.01 15.11 16.44
C PRO A 77 -11.43 13.76 17.05
N GLY A 78 -10.45 12.89 17.28
CA GLY A 78 -10.68 11.60 17.93
C GLY A 78 -9.38 10.91 18.31
N ASN A 79 -9.52 9.75 18.95
CA ASN A 79 -8.40 8.97 19.45
C ASN A 79 -7.85 8.03 18.36
N VAL A 80 -6.54 7.80 18.40
CA VAL A 80 -5.83 6.93 17.46
C VAL A 80 -5.06 5.87 18.23
N LEU A 81 -5.17 4.60 17.81
CA LEU A 81 -4.35 3.51 18.28
C LEU A 81 -3.27 3.19 17.25
N ILE A 82 -2.05 2.96 17.69
CA ILE A 82 -0.92 2.61 16.83
C ILE A 82 -0.26 1.34 17.38
N TRP A 83 -0.23 0.29 16.57
CA TRP A 83 0.59 -0.89 16.79
C TRP A 83 1.68 -0.94 15.73
N SER A 84 2.93 -0.89 16.19
CA SER A 84 4.11 -1.02 15.32
C SER A 84 4.94 -2.21 15.77
N GLY A 85 5.33 -3.03 14.81
CA GLY A 85 6.28 -4.12 15.00
C GLY A 85 7.68 -3.80 14.47
N GLU A 86 7.89 -2.60 13.90
CA GLU A 86 9.16 -2.19 13.29
C GLU A 86 9.79 -0.97 13.97
N ASP A 87 9.00 0.09 14.18
CA ASP A 87 9.50 1.38 14.69
C ASP A 87 9.25 1.53 16.19
N ASP A 88 10.24 2.07 16.92
CA ASP A 88 10.12 2.38 18.36
C ASP A 88 9.20 3.59 18.58
N PRO A 89 8.29 3.51 19.58
CA PRO A 89 7.39 4.62 19.90
C PRO A 89 8.10 5.90 20.34
N LYS A 90 9.21 5.83 21.06
CA LYS A 90 9.84 7.00 21.70
C LYS A 90 10.77 7.76 20.77
N ASP A 91 11.62 7.05 20.03
CA ASP A 91 12.64 7.66 19.19
C ASP A 91 12.20 7.89 17.74
N THR A 92 11.15 7.19 17.30
CA THR A 92 10.74 7.22 15.89
C THR A 92 9.29 7.69 15.70
N LEU A 93 8.30 7.01 16.31
CA LEU A 93 6.89 7.31 16.02
C LEU A 93 6.42 8.61 16.66
N LEU A 94 6.71 8.82 17.95
CA LEU A 94 6.30 10.03 18.68
C LEU A 94 6.94 11.29 18.09
N PRO A 95 8.24 11.35 17.78
CA PRO A 95 8.82 12.49 17.10
C PRO A 95 8.15 12.83 15.77
N ARG A 96 7.81 11.81 14.94
CA ARG A 96 7.08 12.03 13.68
C ARG A 96 5.67 12.57 13.89
N LEU A 97 4.96 12.08 14.89
CA LEU A 97 3.63 12.58 15.26
C LEU A 97 3.69 14.05 15.70
N LEU A 98 4.66 14.39 16.56
CA LEU A 98 4.86 15.77 17.03
C LEU A 98 5.23 16.72 15.91
N ALA A 99 6.12 16.30 14.99
CA ALA A 99 6.50 17.08 13.81
C ALA A 99 5.30 17.41 12.92
N GLN A 100 4.24 16.61 13.00
CA GLN A 100 3.01 16.77 12.22
C GLN A 100 1.87 17.40 13.01
N GLY A 101 2.11 17.83 14.27
CA GLY A 101 1.14 18.54 15.09
C GLY A 101 0.08 17.65 15.75
N ALA A 102 0.39 16.36 16.00
CA ALA A 102 -0.52 15.45 16.69
C ALA A 102 -0.83 15.91 18.11
N GLU A 103 -2.10 15.80 18.54
CA GLU A 103 -2.51 15.97 19.93
C GLU A 103 -2.16 14.70 20.71
N ARG A 104 -1.12 14.79 21.56
CA ARG A 104 -0.52 13.64 22.28
C ARG A 104 -1.52 12.90 23.17
N SER A 105 -2.43 13.61 23.80
CA SER A 105 -3.42 13.02 24.72
C SER A 105 -4.41 12.10 24.02
N ARG A 106 -4.46 12.12 22.69
CA ARG A 106 -5.31 11.29 21.84
C ARG A 106 -4.57 10.20 21.07
N VAL A 107 -3.27 10.02 21.31
CA VAL A 107 -2.46 8.97 20.68
C VAL A 107 -2.14 7.88 21.69
N TYR A 108 -2.46 6.65 21.36
CA TYR A 108 -2.21 5.47 22.18
C TYR A 108 -1.39 4.44 21.42
N PHE A 109 -0.26 4.03 22.00
CA PHE A 109 0.55 2.95 21.44
C PHE A 109 0.13 1.63 22.08
N VAL A 110 -0.14 0.62 21.24
CA VAL A 110 -0.36 -0.75 21.69
C VAL A 110 1.01 -1.33 22.03
N SER A 111 1.21 -1.63 23.31
CA SER A 111 2.45 -2.19 23.85
C SER A 111 2.25 -3.61 24.39
N ASP A 112 2.70 -3.88 25.61
CA ASP A 112 2.62 -5.20 26.21
C ASP A 112 1.20 -5.58 26.69
N VAL A 113 0.95 -6.87 26.70
CA VAL A 113 -0.16 -7.50 27.38
C VAL A 113 0.30 -8.08 28.70
N PHE A 114 -0.40 -7.79 29.79
CA PHE A 114 -0.09 -8.34 31.10
C PHE A 114 -0.90 -9.62 31.35
N GLU A 115 -0.18 -10.70 31.63
CA GLU A 115 -0.76 -11.97 32.08
C GLU A 115 -0.13 -12.33 33.43
N TYR A 116 -0.98 -12.46 34.47
CA TYR A 116 -0.53 -12.71 35.83
C TYR A 116 0.58 -11.71 36.28
N ASN A 117 0.41 -10.43 35.98
CA ASN A 117 1.38 -9.34 36.26
C ASN A 117 2.73 -9.47 35.52
N LYS A 118 2.85 -10.35 34.54
CA LYS A 118 4.03 -10.47 33.69
C LYS A 118 3.74 -9.85 32.32
N PRO A 119 4.58 -8.92 31.85
CA PRO A 119 4.44 -8.37 30.52
C PRO A 119 4.86 -9.39 29.46
N ARG A 120 4.17 -9.39 28.34
CA ARG A 120 4.55 -10.04 27.10
C ARG A 120 4.11 -9.20 25.91
N ALA A 121 4.75 -9.37 24.79
CA ALA A 121 4.37 -8.70 23.56
C ALA A 121 2.89 -8.96 23.19
N PHE A 122 2.24 -7.94 22.63
CA PHE A 122 0.91 -8.06 22.07
C PHE A 122 0.93 -9.03 20.87
N ASP A 123 -0.01 -9.97 20.87
CA ASP A 123 -0.19 -10.97 19.83
C ASP A 123 -1.56 -10.78 19.17
N PRO A 124 -1.61 -10.27 17.92
CA PRO A 124 -2.88 -10.02 17.23
C PRO A 124 -3.78 -11.25 17.10
N SER A 125 -3.20 -12.45 17.04
CA SER A 125 -3.98 -13.69 16.85
C SER A 125 -4.86 -14.05 18.06
N ARG A 126 -4.53 -13.53 19.25
CA ARG A 126 -5.23 -13.90 20.51
C ARG A 126 -5.66 -12.71 21.38
N ASP A 127 -5.05 -11.55 21.21
CA ASP A 127 -5.23 -10.43 22.13
C ASP A 127 -6.23 -9.37 21.62
N MET A 128 -6.82 -9.54 20.42
CA MET A 128 -7.82 -8.62 19.87
C MET A 128 -9.01 -8.38 20.82
N PRO A 129 -9.56 -9.37 21.57
CA PRO A 129 -10.60 -9.10 22.53
C PRO A 129 -10.17 -8.14 23.65
N LYS A 130 -8.94 -8.30 24.17
CA LYS A 130 -8.38 -7.40 25.20
C LYS A 130 -8.16 -6.00 24.66
N LEU A 131 -7.70 -5.89 23.40
CA LEU A 131 -7.54 -4.60 22.73
C LEU A 131 -8.89 -3.91 22.56
N TYR A 132 -9.94 -4.66 22.16
CA TYR A 132 -11.30 -4.12 22.04
C TYR A 132 -11.80 -3.55 23.37
N GLU A 133 -11.66 -4.31 24.48
CA GLU A 133 -12.08 -3.87 25.81
C GLU A 133 -11.39 -2.55 26.21
N LYS A 134 -10.07 -2.44 25.97
CA LYS A 134 -9.31 -1.22 26.26
C LYS A 134 -9.68 -0.06 25.35
N ALA A 135 -9.82 -0.30 24.06
CA ALA A 135 -10.26 0.69 23.09
C ALA A 135 -11.66 1.24 23.39
N ALA A 136 -12.59 0.35 23.79
CA ALA A 136 -13.94 0.75 24.19
C ALA A 136 -13.95 1.60 25.47
N GLN A 137 -13.01 1.37 26.41
CA GLN A 137 -12.86 2.20 27.62
C GLN A 137 -12.31 3.61 27.27
N ILE A 138 -11.39 3.72 26.31
CA ILE A 138 -10.86 4.99 25.83
C ILE A 138 -11.96 5.78 25.11
N GLY A 139 -12.76 5.08 24.30
CA GLY A 139 -13.83 5.69 23.49
C GLY A 139 -13.29 6.48 22.29
N GLU A 140 -14.18 6.88 21.42
CA GLU A 140 -13.91 7.74 20.24
C GLU A 140 -12.69 7.36 19.41
N ILE A 141 -12.41 6.04 19.29
CA ILE A 141 -11.34 5.57 18.44
C ILE A 141 -11.76 5.77 16.98
N ARG A 142 -11.03 6.61 16.25
CA ARG A 142 -11.29 6.91 14.83
C ARG A 142 -10.39 6.14 13.88
N LEU A 143 -9.14 5.86 14.31
CA LEU A 143 -8.14 5.20 13.48
C LEU A 143 -7.34 4.19 14.30
N ILE A 144 -7.07 3.04 13.71
CA ILE A 144 -6.12 2.03 14.23
C ILE A 144 -5.09 1.77 13.13
N ILE A 145 -3.83 2.10 13.39
CA ILE A 145 -2.69 1.85 12.50
C ILE A 145 -2.02 0.55 12.90
N VAL A 146 -1.74 -0.29 11.92
CA VAL A 146 -1.04 -1.58 12.05
C VAL A 146 0.15 -1.61 11.10
N ASP A 147 1.38 -1.53 11.63
CA ASP A 147 2.61 -1.42 10.84
C ASP A 147 3.70 -2.43 11.26
N PRO A 148 4.02 -3.43 10.44
CA PRO A 148 3.34 -3.81 9.19
C PRO A 148 2.18 -4.79 9.43
N VAL A 149 1.16 -4.71 8.60
CA VAL A 149 -0.03 -5.55 8.72
C VAL A 149 0.24 -7.05 8.52
N VAL A 150 1.33 -7.41 7.84
CA VAL A 150 1.74 -8.80 7.65
C VAL A 150 2.03 -9.50 8.99
N ASN A 151 2.44 -8.77 10.02
CA ASN A 151 2.73 -9.32 11.36
C ASN A 151 1.46 -9.76 12.12
N VAL A 152 0.26 -9.43 11.62
CA VAL A 152 -1.01 -9.96 12.15
C VAL A 152 -1.20 -11.43 11.74
N VAL A 153 -0.59 -11.84 10.62
CA VAL A 153 -0.74 -13.20 10.09
C VAL A 153 0.24 -14.13 10.81
N SER A 154 -0.32 -15.07 11.58
CA SER A 154 0.46 -16.05 12.35
C SER A 154 0.98 -17.21 11.49
N GLY A 155 0.32 -17.48 10.35
CA GLY A 155 0.65 -18.53 9.41
C GLY A 155 1.45 -18.04 8.19
N ASP A 156 1.27 -18.72 7.07
CA ASP A 156 1.92 -18.36 5.80
C ASP A 156 1.17 -17.18 5.15
N SER A 157 1.81 -16.01 5.13
CA SER A 157 1.27 -14.78 4.54
C SER A 157 1.04 -14.85 3.02
N HIS A 158 1.48 -15.92 2.34
CA HIS A 158 1.21 -16.18 0.94
C HIS A 158 -0.06 -17.02 0.70
N LYS A 159 -0.62 -17.61 1.76
CA LYS A 159 -1.85 -18.42 1.67
C LYS A 159 -3.09 -17.59 1.95
N ASN A 160 -3.90 -17.39 0.93
CA ASN A 160 -5.12 -16.58 1.00
C ASN A 160 -6.07 -16.94 2.16
N GLY A 161 -6.22 -18.24 2.46
CA GLY A 161 -7.11 -18.71 3.53
C GLY A 161 -6.60 -18.36 4.93
N GLU A 162 -5.29 -18.47 5.15
CA GLU A 162 -4.65 -18.13 6.44
C GLU A 162 -4.71 -16.62 6.66
N VAL A 163 -4.34 -15.82 5.65
CA VAL A 163 -4.41 -14.34 5.71
C VAL A 163 -5.83 -13.86 6.03
N ARG A 164 -6.85 -14.40 5.36
CA ARG A 164 -8.25 -13.99 5.62
C ARG A 164 -8.70 -14.31 7.05
N ARG A 165 -8.37 -15.51 7.52
CA ARG A 165 -8.75 -15.93 8.89
C ARG A 165 -8.06 -15.06 9.94
N ASP A 166 -6.77 -14.81 9.77
CA ASP A 166 -5.96 -14.11 10.77
C ASP A 166 -6.24 -12.60 10.81
N LEU A 167 -6.63 -12.00 9.66
CA LEU A 167 -7.05 -10.60 9.59
C LEU A 167 -8.50 -10.35 10.02
N GLN A 168 -9.37 -11.37 10.04
CA GLN A 168 -10.79 -11.18 10.35
C GLN A 168 -11.02 -10.53 11.73
N PRO A 169 -10.32 -10.93 12.82
CA PRO A 169 -10.47 -10.26 14.11
C PRO A 169 -10.14 -8.77 14.09
N LEU A 170 -9.18 -8.35 13.25
CA LEU A 170 -8.83 -6.94 13.07
C LEU A 170 -9.93 -6.18 12.31
N VAL A 171 -10.52 -6.79 11.27
CA VAL A 171 -11.66 -6.23 10.54
C VAL A 171 -12.87 -6.07 11.48
N ASP A 172 -13.17 -7.09 12.28
CA ASP A 172 -14.27 -7.07 13.25
C ASP A 172 -14.06 -6.02 14.35
N LEU A 173 -12.80 -5.80 14.76
CA LEU A 173 -12.44 -4.73 15.69
C LEU A 173 -12.80 -3.36 15.13
N GLY A 174 -12.44 -3.10 13.85
CA GLY A 174 -12.79 -1.85 13.18
C GLY A 174 -14.30 -1.61 13.09
N ASP A 175 -15.04 -2.64 12.70
CA ASP A 175 -16.51 -2.53 12.60
C ASP A 175 -17.17 -2.26 13.95
N LYS A 176 -16.77 -3.00 15.02
CA LYS A 176 -17.31 -2.82 16.37
C LYS A 176 -17.01 -1.44 16.97
N LEU A 177 -15.81 -0.92 16.74
CA LEU A 177 -15.39 0.41 17.23
C LEU A 177 -15.83 1.54 16.29
N LYS A 178 -16.36 1.23 15.11
CA LYS A 178 -16.58 2.19 14.03
C LYS A 178 -15.32 2.99 13.70
N ALA A 179 -14.16 2.32 13.77
CA ALA A 179 -12.85 2.90 13.51
C ALA A 179 -12.32 2.48 12.13
N VAL A 180 -11.57 3.36 11.49
CA VAL A 180 -10.77 3.00 10.30
C VAL A 180 -9.63 2.10 10.73
N ILE A 181 -9.48 0.94 10.10
CA ILE A 181 -8.26 0.12 10.23
C ILE A 181 -7.35 0.43 9.05
N LEU A 182 -6.13 0.88 9.32
CA LEU A 182 -5.12 1.17 8.31
C LEU A 182 -3.91 0.24 8.48
N GLY A 183 -3.86 -0.80 7.65
CA GLY A 183 -2.72 -1.71 7.59
C GLY A 183 -1.64 -1.19 6.65
N ILE A 184 -0.40 -1.07 7.13
CA ILE A 184 0.73 -0.69 6.30
C ILE A 184 1.38 -1.95 5.71
N SER A 185 1.67 -1.91 4.40
CA SER A 185 2.25 -3.04 3.67
C SER A 185 3.33 -2.57 2.69
N HIS A 186 4.21 -3.48 2.32
CA HIS A 186 5.20 -3.25 1.26
C HIS A 186 4.70 -3.79 -0.09
N PHE A 187 5.24 -3.26 -1.19
CA PHE A 187 5.07 -3.89 -2.49
C PHE A 187 5.97 -5.13 -2.62
N ASN A 188 5.49 -6.16 -3.30
CA ASN A 188 6.28 -7.33 -3.62
C ASN A 188 7.51 -6.97 -4.47
N LYS A 189 8.68 -7.51 -4.09
CA LYS A 189 9.89 -7.40 -4.92
C LYS A 189 9.65 -8.09 -6.27
N GLY A 190 9.96 -7.39 -7.37
CA GLY A 190 9.79 -7.94 -8.73
C GLY A 190 8.38 -7.86 -9.31
N SER A 191 7.44 -7.19 -8.65
CA SER A 191 6.08 -6.94 -9.16
C SER A 191 5.96 -5.69 -10.03
N LEU A 192 7.08 -5.10 -10.45
CA LEU A 192 7.13 -3.96 -11.35
C LEU A 192 6.40 -4.27 -12.67
N GLY A 193 5.51 -3.39 -13.10
CA GLY A 193 4.70 -3.57 -14.31
C GLY A 193 3.40 -4.36 -14.13
N ARG A 194 3.13 -4.88 -12.91
CA ARG A 194 1.83 -5.47 -12.58
C ARG A 194 0.85 -4.41 -12.09
N ASP A 195 -0.42 -4.78 -12.07
CA ASP A 195 -1.46 -3.95 -11.45
C ASP A 195 -1.05 -3.54 -10.03
N PRO A 196 -1.21 -2.26 -9.64
CA PRO A 196 -0.84 -1.77 -8.31
C PRO A 196 -1.43 -2.60 -7.16
N LEU A 197 -2.65 -3.14 -7.33
CA LEU A 197 -3.31 -3.99 -6.35
C LEU A 197 -2.61 -5.35 -6.19
N GLU A 198 -2.12 -5.93 -7.29
CA GLU A 198 -1.35 -7.19 -7.27
C GLU A 198 0.04 -7.04 -6.65
N ARG A 199 0.52 -5.80 -6.52
CA ARG A 199 1.84 -5.49 -5.95
C ARG A 199 1.84 -5.49 -4.43
N VAL A 200 0.68 -5.43 -3.78
CA VAL A 200 0.58 -5.48 -2.31
C VAL A 200 1.17 -6.80 -1.80
N THR A 201 2.07 -6.70 -0.82
CA THR A 201 2.91 -7.80 -0.33
C THR A 201 2.10 -8.99 0.22
N GLY A 202 2.63 -10.18 0.00
CA GLY A 202 2.12 -11.45 0.51
C GLY A 202 1.09 -12.06 -0.42
N SER A 203 -0.14 -12.14 0.03
CA SER A 203 -1.25 -12.73 -0.67
C SER A 203 -2.15 -11.66 -1.29
N ILE A 204 -2.76 -11.96 -2.43
CA ILE A 204 -3.88 -11.20 -3.01
C ILE A 204 -5.00 -10.97 -1.97
N ALA A 205 -5.08 -11.81 -0.94
CA ALA A 205 -6.07 -11.68 0.12
C ALA A 205 -6.00 -10.37 0.90
N PHE A 206 -4.81 -9.77 1.08
CA PHE A 206 -4.69 -8.47 1.73
C PHE A 206 -5.46 -7.39 0.96
N GLY A 207 -5.18 -7.26 -0.34
CA GLY A 207 -5.88 -6.30 -1.20
C GLY A 207 -7.35 -6.64 -1.41
N ALA A 208 -7.72 -7.94 -1.45
CA ALA A 208 -9.11 -8.36 -1.62
C ALA A 208 -9.96 -8.10 -0.38
N LEU A 209 -9.39 -8.23 0.83
CA LEU A 209 -10.08 -7.96 2.10
C LEU A 209 -10.28 -6.47 2.34
N ALA A 210 -9.31 -5.66 1.96
CA ALA A 210 -9.39 -4.20 2.10
C ALA A 210 -10.51 -3.62 1.23
N ARG A 211 -11.28 -2.69 1.82
CA ARG A 211 -12.31 -1.93 1.10
C ARG A 211 -11.74 -0.77 0.31
N VAL A 212 -10.64 -0.21 0.78
CA VAL A 212 -9.86 0.81 0.08
C VAL A 212 -8.39 0.41 0.14
N VAL A 213 -7.68 0.53 -0.97
CA VAL A 213 -6.24 0.34 -1.05
C VAL A 213 -5.61 1.64 -1.54
N LEU A 214 -4.72 2.16 -0.72
CA LEU A 214 -3.95 3.37 -0.96
C LEU A 214 -2.51 2.98 -1.29
N ALA A 215 -1.87 3.71 -2.16
CA ALA A 215 -0.48 3.47 -2.51
C ALA A 215 0.36 4.74 -2.44
N THR A 216 1.62 4.56 -2.03
CA THR A 216 2.63 5.61 -2.11
C THR A 216 3.67 5.25 -3.16
N ALA A 217 4.05 6.23 -3.98
CA ALA A 217 5.04 6.03 -5.02
C ALA A 217 5.94 7.26 -5.19
N LYS A 218 7.16 7.02 -5.70
CA LYS A 218 7.99 8.06 -6.30
C LYS A 218 7.85 7.93 -7.81
N VAL A 219 7.50 8.99 -8.48
CA VAL A 219 7.36 9.06 -9.94
C VAL A 219 8.32 10.12 -10.49
N ILE A 220 8.73 9.97 -11.72
CA ILE A 220 9.47 11.02 -12.44
C ILE A 220 8.47 11.63 -13.41
N ASP A 221 8.27 12.94 -13.31
CA ASP A 221 7.39 13.65 -14.22
C ASP A 221 8.04 13.84 -15.61
N LYS A 222 7.26 14.38 -16.55
CA LYS A 222 7.72 14.62 -17.93
C LYS A 222 8.93 15.58 -18.03
N THR A 223 9.21 16.33 -16.96
CA THR A 223 10.36 17.26 -16.88
C THR A 223 11.59 16.61 -16.27
N GLY A 224 11.50 15.34 -15.83
CA GLY A 224 12.57 14.62 -15.15
C GLY A 224 12.64 14.87 -13.65
N GLN A 225 11.68 15.60 -13.06
CA GLN A 225 11.63 15.83 -11.61
C GLN A 225 11.00 14.64 -10.88
N SER A 226 11.60 14.29 -9.75
CA SER A 226 11.04 13.25 -8.86
C SER A 226 9.94 13.84 -8.00
N LYS A 227 8.74 13.25 -8.07
CA LYS A 227 7.59 13.59 -7.24
C LYS A 227 7.16 12.38 -6.43
N ARG A 228 6.53 12.63 -5.29
CA ARG A 228 5.87 11.58 -4.51
C ARG A 228 4.37 11.71 -4.67
N LEU A 229 3.72 10.56 -4.86
CA LEU A 229 2.27 10.48 -5.00
C LEU A 229 1.68 9.56 -3.93
N PHE A 230 0.58 9.98 -3.37
CA PHE A 230 -0.35 9.19 -2.57
C PHE A 230 -1.60 8.97 -3.40
N VAL A 231 -1.90 7.73 -3.77
CA VAL A 231 -2.89 7.38 -4.79
C VAL A 231 -3.88 6.36 -4.24
N ARG A 232 -5.15 6.48 -4.61
CA ARG A 232 -6.16 5.48 -4.33
C ARG A 232 -6.19 4.44 -5.47
N THR A 233 -5.75 3.21 -5.17
CA THR A 233 -5.60 2.14 -6.17
C THR A 233 -6.81 1.23 -6.26
N LYS A 234 -7.65 1.24 -5.22
CA LYS A 234 -8.91 0.48 -5.15
C LYS A 234 -9.86 1.18 -4.20
N SER A 235 -11.11 1.26 -4.57
CA SER A 235 -12.21 1.59 -3.67
C SER A 235 -13.44 0.72 -3.98
N ASN A 236 -14.00 0.04 -2.97
CA ASN A 236 -15.25 -0.71 -3.12
C ASN A 236 -16.48 0.13 -2.74
N ASN A 237 -16.25 1.29 -2.14
CA ASN A 237 -17.27 2.08 -1.47
C ASN A 237 -17.39 3.51 -2.05
N GLY A 238 -16.48 3.90 -2.93
CA GLY A 238 -16.42 5.20 -3.57
C GLY A 238 -15.63 5.12 -4.88
N PRO A 239 -15.27 6.26 -5.49
CA PRO A 239 -14.48 6.28 -6.71
C PRO A 239 -13.09 5.70 -6.46
N ASP A 240 -12.49 5.07 -7.46
CA ASP A 240 -11.09 4.69 -7.49
C ASP A 240 -10.28 5.69 -8.32
N GLY A 241 -8.94 5.61 -8.27
CA GLY A 241 -8.06 6.58 -8.91
C GLY A 241 -7.96 7.91 -8.16
N GLY A 242 -7.27 8.86 -8.77
CA GLY A 242 -6.90 10.12 -8.17
C GLY A 242 -5.87 10.00 -7.03
N GLY A 243 -5.33 11.12 -6.62
CA GLY A 243 -4.31 11.16 -5.58
C GLY A 243 -3.92 12.57 -5.16
N TYR A 244 -2.86 12.64 -4.37
CA TYR A 244 -2.22 13.88 -3.94
C TYR A 244 -0.71 13.77 -4.13
N GLN A 245 -0.09 14.86 -4.55
CA GLN A 245 1.34 15.01 -4.43
C GLN A 245 1.69 15.25 -2.97
N TYR A 246 2.88 14.83 -2.54
CA TYR A 246 3.39 15.15 -1.22
C TYR A 246 4.92 15.21 -1.22
N GLU A 247 5.43 15.94 -0.24
CA GLU A 247 6.85 16.00 0.07
C GLU A 247 7.08 15.54 1.51
N ILE A 248 8.31 15.12 1.80
CA ILE A 248 8.76 14.77 3.15
C ILE A 248 9.82 15.78 3.52
N GLU A 249 9.48 16.63 4.49
CA GLU A 249 10.36 17.65 5.01
C GLU A 249 11.00 17.16 6.32
N GLN A 250 12.29 17.42 6.49
CA GLN A 250 12.98 17.18 7.75
C GLN A 250 12.88 18.45 8.62
N VAL A 251 12.44 18.28 9.85
CA VAL A 251 12.27 19.37 10.81
C VAL A 251 12.86 19.02 12.16
N GLU A 252 13.41 20.00 12.84
CA GLU A 252 13.75 19.90 14.25
C GLU A 252 12.52 20.22 15.10
N LEU A 253 12.29 19.43 16.16
CA LEU A 253 11.15 19.65 17.04
C LEU A 253 11.40 20.85 17.96
N ALA A 254 10.54 21.87 17.88
CA ALA A 254 10.70 23.14 18.57
C ALA A 254 10.95 23.04 20.09
N ASN A 255 10.42 22.01 20.76
CA ASN A 255 10.53 21.82 22.21
C ASN A 255 11.50 20.70 22.61
N TYR A 256 12.27 20.16 21.66
CA TYR A 256 13.17 19.01 21.89
C TYR A 256 14.45 19.23 21.10
N GLU A 257 15.40 19.95 21.67
CA GLU A 257 16.70 20.27 21.07
C GLU A 257 17.43 19.01 20.58
N GLY A 258 17.88 19.04 19.33
CA GLY A 258 18.61 17.93 18.70
C GLY A 258 17.72 16.77 18.25
N VAL A 259 16.40 16.87 18.42
CA VAL A 259 15.46 15.84 17.90
C VAL A 259 14.95 16.26 16.53
N PHE A 260 15.47 15.59 15.50
CA PHE A 260 15.01 15.77 14.11
C PHE A 260 14.00 14.72 13.74
N SER A 261 13.01 15.12 12.94
CA SER A 261 11.98 14.23 12.47
C SER A 261 11.44 14.66 11.11
N SER A 262 10.54 13.86 10.54
CA SER A 262 9.96 14.12 9.23
C SER A 262 8.47 14.40 9.32
N LYS A 263 8.00 15.36 8.50
CA LYS A 263 6.59 15.66 8.32
C LYS A 263 6.19 15.59 6.83
N ILE A 264 4.91 15.37 6.58
CA ILE A 264 4.32 15.41 5.24
C ILE A 264 3.89 16.84 4.94
N ILE A 265 4.24 17.31 3.75
CA ILE A 265 3.70 18.50 3.13
C ILE A 265 2.86 18.04 1.95
N TRP A 266 1.56 18.24 2.03
CA TRP A 266 0.65 17.92 0.93
C TRP A 266 0.75 18.96 -0.16
N GLY A 267 0.77 18.49 -1.41
CA GLY A 267 0.75 19.30 -2.62
C GLY A 267 -0.58 19.16 -3.37
N ASP A 268 -0.51 19.37 -4.67
CA ASP A 268 -1.68 19.38 -5.52
C ASP A 268 -2.39 18.02 -5.60
N GLN A 269 -3.71 18.08 -5.76
CA GLN A 269 -4.50 16.92 -6.16
C GLN A 269 -4.13 16.51 -7.59
N VAL A 270 -4.05 15.21 -7.83
CA VAL A 270 -3.80 14.63 -9.15
C VAL A 270 -4.97 13.75 -9.56
N GLU A 271 -5.35 13.85 -10.82
CA GLU A 271 -6.41 13.04 -11.42
C GLU A 271 -5.79 11.94 -12.30
N GLY A 272 -6.56 10.89 -12.55
CA GLY A 272 -6.16 9.76 -13.38
C GLY A 272 -6.36 8.42 -12.67
N SER A 273 -6.29 7.34 -13.45
CA SER A 273 -6.31 6.00 -12.88
C SER A 273 -5.03 5.72 -12.08
N ALA A 274 -5.11 4.82 -11.10
CA ALA A 274 -3.94 4.40 -10.34
C ALA A 274 -2.83 3.84 -11.25
N GLN A 275 -3.21 3.15 -12.31
CA GLN A 275 -2.26 2.60 -13.27
C GLN A 275 -1.50 3.70 -14.01
N GLU A 276 -2.19 4.75 -14.48
CA GLU A 276 -1.55 5.90 -15.14
C GLU A 276 -0.61 6.63 -14.18
N LEU A 277 -1.10 6.96 -12.97
CA LEU A 277 -0.35 7.70 -11.96
C LEU A 277 0.88 6.93 -11.43
N LEU A 278 0.85 5.60 -11.44
CA LEU A 278 1.90 4.74 -10.92
C LEU A 278 2.76 4.09 -12.02
N THR A 279 2.46 4.30 -13.30
CA THR A 279 3.19 3.68 -14.42
C THR A 279 4.64 4.17 -14.48
N ASP A 280 4.90 5.43 -14.18
CA ASP A 280 6.26 5.98 -14.16
C ASP A 280 7.12 5.42 -13.02
N THR A 281 6.52 4.79 -11.99
CA THR A 281 7.26 4.07 -10.94
C THR A 281 7.98 2.82 -11.47
N ASN A 282 7.58 2.31 -12.62
CA ASN A 282 8.19 1.13 -13.23
C ASN A 282 9.64 1.38 -13.70
N ASN A 283 10.05 2.65 -13.81
CA ASN A 283 11.40 3.05 -14.18
C ASN A 283 12.32 3.34 -12.98
N GLN A 284 11.82 3.25 -11.74
CA GLN A 284 12.60 3.55 -10.52
C GLN A 284 13.13 2.27 -9.84
N GLY A 285 13.90 1.44 -10.56
CA GLY A 285 14.88 0.55 -9.92
C GLY A 285 15.99 1.39 -9.27
N ASP A 286 16.70 0.76 -8.30
CA ASP A 286 17.96 1.23 -7.75
C ASP A 286 18.81 1.89 -8.87
N PRO A 287 19.54 3.00 -8.62
CA PRO A 287 20.43 3.61 -9.60
C PRO A 287 21.31 2.58 -10.31
N ASP A 288 21.78 1.56 -9.60
CA ASP A 288 22.53 0.43 -10.19
C ASP A 288 21.65 -0.45 -11.09
N ASP A 289 20.38 -0.67 -10.76
CA ASP A 289 19.43 -1.42 -11.59
C ASP A 289 19.05 -0.66 -12.89
N ARG A 290 19.06 0.69 -12.85
CA ARG A 290 18.84 1.52 -14.04
C ARG A 290 20.04 1.48 -14.99
N SER A 291 21.23 1.59 -14.46
CA SER A 291 22.47 1.44 -15.23
C SER A 291 22.46 0.07 -15.90
N MET A 292 22.24 -1.00 -15.15
CA MET A 292 22.20 -2.36 -15.71
C MET A 292 21.06 -2.58 -16.72
N LEU A 293 19.90 -1.93 -16.55
CA LEU A 293 18.82 -2.03 -17.52
C LEU A 293 19.10 -1.24 -18.80
N ALA A 294 19.68 -0.04 -18.67
CA ALA A 294 20.12 0.76 -19.81
C ALA A 294 21.20 0.04 -20.63
N ASP A 295 22.15 -0.60 -19.93
CA ASP A 295 23.19 -1.43 -20.55
C ASP A 295 22.61 -2.66 -21.26
N ALA A 296 21.61 -3.32 -20.64
CA ALA A 296 20.92 -4.44 -21.27
C ALA A 296 20.09 -4.04 -22.50
N VAL A 297 19.46 -2.84 -22.47
CA VAL A 297 18.75 -2.28 -23.63
C VAL A 297 19.73 -1.98 -24.75
N LYS A 298 20.86 -1.31 -24.45
CA LYS A 298 21.91 -1.00 -25.41
C LYS A 298 22.52 -2.28 -26.00
N PHE A 299 22.79 -3.27 -25.15
CA PHE A 299 23.28 -4.58 -25.55
C PHE A 299 22.33 -5.27 -26.54
N LEU A 300 21.03 -5.39 -26.19
CA LEU A 300 20.04 -6.02 -27.07
C LEU A 300 19.85 -5.26 -28.39
N LYS A 301 19.88 -3.94 -28.35
CA LYS A 301 19.76 -3.10 -29.55
C LYS A 301 20.92 -3.33 -30.52
N VAL A 302 22.14 -3.40 -30.00
CA VAL A 302 23.34 -3.70 -30.80
C VAL A 302 23.29 -5.14 -31.30
N LEU A 303 23.00 -6.10 -30.42
CA LEU A 303 23.01 -7.51 -30.75
C LEU A 303 22.01 -7.88 -31.84
N LEU A 304 20.79 -7.28 -31.78
CA LEU A 304 19.70 -7.57 -32.72
C LEU A 304 19.67 -6.64 -33.94
N SER A 305 20.61 -5.68 -34.05
CA SER A 305 20.69 -4.77 -35.20
C SER A 305 21.11 -5.47 -36.50
N GLU A 306 21.83 -6.56 -36.40
CA GLU A 306 22.31 -7.37 -37.54
C GLU A 306 21.29 -8.43 -38.01
N GLY A 307 20.17 -8.59 -37.31
CA GLY A 307 19.08 -9.49 -37.67
C GLY A 307 18.61 -10.40 -36.55
N PRO A 308 17.71 -11.37 -36.85
CA PRO A 308 17.14 -12.28 -35.86
C PRO A 308 18.18 -13.27 -35.31
N ILE A 309 18.32 -13.33 -33.98
CA ILE A 309 19.27 -14.23 -33.29
C ILE A 309 18.50 -15.23 -32.42
N SER A 310 19.02 -16.45 -32.30
CA SER A 310 18.41 -17.49 -31.48
C SER A 310 18.37 -17.08 -30.00
N LYS A 311 17.27 -17.44 -29.33
CA LYS A 311 17.13 -17.15 -27.88
C LYS A 311 18.31 -17.70 -27.07
N LYS A 312 18.80 -18.88 -27.44
CA LYS A 312 19.92 -19.51 -26.75
C LYS A 312 21.20 -18.69 -26.85
N GLU A 313 21.49 -18.19 -28.04
CA GLU A 313 22.65 -17.32 -28.29
C GLU A 313 22.54 -15.96 -27.61
N VAL A 314 21.35 -15.37 -27.57
CA VAL A 314 21.08 -14.14 -26.80
C VAL A 314 21.34 -14.35 -25.31
N ASP A 315 20.87 -15.47 -24.74
CA ASP A 315 21.06 -15.82 -23.33
C ASP A 315 22.55 -16.05 -22.99
N GLU A 316 23.30 -16.74 -23.87
CA GLU A 316 24.75 -16.98 -23.72
C GLU A 316 25.55 -15.67 -23.77
N ARG A 317 25.36 -14.82 -24.78
CA ARG A 317 26.04 -13.54 -24.89
C ARG A 317 25.67 -12.55 -23.79
N ALA A 318 24.41 -12.57 -23.31
CA ALA A 318 23.98 -11.76 -22.18
C ALA A 318 24.67 -12.19 -20.88
N LYS A 319 24.86 -13.49 -20.69
CA LYS A 319 25.61 -14.03 -19.54
C LYS A 319 27.07 -13.62 -19.57
N GLU A 320 27.71 -13.67 -20.73
CA GLU A 320 29.09 -13.21 -20.94
C GLU A 320 29.24 -11.71 -20.67
N ALA A 321 28.24 -10.91 -21.03
CA ALA A 321 28.16 -9.47 -20.73
C ALA A 321 27.76 -9.15 -19.27
N GLY A 322 27.59 -10.14 -18.40
CA GLY A 322 27.21 -9.94 -17.00
C GLY A 322 25.74 -9.54 -16.80
N ILE A 323 24.89 -9.64 -17.83
CA ILE A 323 23.49 -9.24 -17.78
C ILE A 323 22.64 -10.37 -17.21
N LYS A 324 21.96 -10.08 -16.08
CA LYS A 324 21.05 -11.05 -15.44
C LYS A 324 19.82 -11.32 -16.34
N SER A 325 19.34 -12.57 -16.34
CA SER A 325 18.21 -12.99 -17.19
C SER A 325 16.93 -12.17 -16.97
N MET A 326 16.68 -11.66 -15.75
CA MET A 326 15.55 -10.82 -15.45
C MET A 326 15.69 -9.42 -16.06
N THR A 327 16.89 -8.83 -16.00
CA THR A 327 17.21 -7.54 -16.64
C THR A 327 17.10 -7.64 -18.15
N LEU A 328 17.58 -8.75 -18.73
CA LEU A 328 17.45 -9.03 -20.14
C LEU A 328 15.98 -9.13 -20.62
N ARG A 329 15.12 -9.80 -19.83
CA ARG A 329 13.67 -9.87 -20.13
C ARG A 329 13.00 -8.48 -20.09
N ARG A 330 13.38 -7.64 -19.13
CA ARG A 330 12.88 -6.24 -19.04
C ARG A 330 13.33 -5.42 -20.25
N ALA A 331 14.59 -5.53 -20.64
CA ALA A 331 15.12 -4.88 -21.83
C ALA A 331 14.42 -5.34 -23.12
N LYS A 332 14.08 -6.65 -23.22
CA LYS A 332 13.30 -7.20 -24.34
C LYS A 332 11.95 -6.51 -24.49
N VAL A 333 11.20 -6.32 -23.38
CA VAL A 333 9.89 -5.68 -23.38
C VAL A 333 10.01 -4.20 -23.77
N LEU A 334 10.98 -3.48 -23.20
CA LEU A 334 11.21 -2.06 -23.52
C LEU A 334 11.54 -1.78 -24.98
N LEU A 335 12.29 -2.70 -25.61
CA LEU A 335 12.64 -2.57 -27.04
C LEU A 335 11.55 -3.11 -27.98
N GLY A 336 10.47 -3.70 -27.45
CA GLY A 336 9.44 -4.33 -28.26
C GLY A 336 9.96 -5.52 -29.07
N VAL A 337 11.03 -6.20 -28.58
CA VAL A 337 11.65 -7.34 -29.29
C VAL A 337 10.63 -8.44 -29.51
N GLU A 338 10.40 -8.77 -30.76
CA GLU A 338 9.50 -9.83 -31.19
C GLU A 338 10.18 -11.20 -31.16
N THR A 339 9.37 -12.25 -31.02
CA THR A 339 9.87 -13.63 -31.07
C THR A 339 9.31 -14.28 -32.31
N VAL A 340 10.16 -14.64 -33.23
CA VAL A 340 9.84 -15.34 -34.50
C VAL A 340 10.29 -16.78 -34.43
N HIS A 341 9.50 -17.66 -35.03
CA HIS A 341 9.80 -19.08 -35.11
C HIS A 341 10.30 -19.40 -36.52
N GLU A 342 11.49 -19.96 -36.60
CA GLU A 342 12.11 -20.33 -37.87
C GLU A 342 12.30 -21.83 -37.97
N GLY A 343 11.88 -22.45 -39.08
CA GLY A 343 11.98 -23.87 -39.38
C GLY A 343 10.77 -24.72 -39.00
N TYR A 344 10.73 -25.95 -39.50
CA TYR A 344 9.67 -26.94 -39.23
C TYR A 344 10.27 -28.21 -38.59
N GLY A 345 9.55 -28.83 -37.65
CA GLY A 345 9.93 -30.09 -37.01
C GLY A 345 11.02 -29.96 -35.93
N LYS A 346 11.79 -31.07 -35.74
CA LYS A 346 12.81 -31.19 -34.66
C LYS A 346 13.97 -30.17 -34.73
N GLY A 347 14.09 -29.40 -35.80
CA GLY A 347 15.13 -28.37 -36.00
C GLY A 347 14.65 -26.94 -35.88
N SER A 348 13.41 -26.69 -35.44
CA SER A 348 12.89 -25.32 -35.34
C SER A 348 13.49 -24.56 -34.16
N VAL A 349 13.80 -23.27 -34.40
CA VAL A 349 14.46 -22.42 -33.41
C VAL A 349 13.67 -21.13 -33.20
N TRP A 350 13.50 -20.73 -31.93
CA TRP A 350 12.93 -19.44 -31.58
C TRP A 350 14.01 -18.36 -31.65
N LYS A 351 13.78 -17.33 -32.45
CA LYS A 351 14.68 -16.18 -32.63
C LYS A 351 14.04 -14.88 -32.13
N TRP A 352 14.86 -13.98 -31.64
CA TRP A 352 14.48 -12.63 -31.25
C TRP A 352 14.88 -11.66 -32.35
N CYS A 353 14.02 -10.68 -32.67
CA CYS A 353 14.27 -9.63 -33.62
C CYS A 353 13.72 -8.29 -33.12
N LEU A 354 14.30 -7.18 -33.57
CA LEU A 354 13.73 -5.85 -33.34
C LEU A 354 12.46 -5.69 -34.19
N PRO A 355 11.45 -4.93 -33.68
CA PRO A 355 10.28 -4.61 -34.48
C PRO A 355 10.68 -3.81 -35.71
N PRO A 356 9.97 -3.97 -36.86
CA PRO A 356 10.25 -3.18 -38.05
C PRO A 356 10.10 -1.69 -37.76
N ALA A 357 11.02 -0.87 -38.26
CA ALA A 357 10.95 0.57 -38.09
C ALA A 357 9.61 1.11 -38.62
N LYS A 358 8.85 1.83 -37.81
CA LYS A 358 7.62 2.51 -38.25
C LYS A 358 8.01 3.53 -39.34
N VAL A 359 7.67 3.22 -40.57
CA VAL A 359 7.78 4.20 -41.70
C VAL A 359 6.71 5.26 -41.41
N VAL A 360 7.14 6.44 -41.00
CA VAL A 360 6.28 7.63 -40.96
C VAL A 360 5.94 7.94 -42.43
N LYS A 361 4.71 7.64 -42.84
CA LYS A 361 4.19 8.15 -44.12
C LYS A 361 4.03 9.66 -43.94
N GLU A 362 4.92 10.41 -44.50
CA GLU A 362 4.71 11.84 -44.79
C GLU A 362 3.45 11.95 -45.67
N GLY A 363 2.39 12.53 -45.09
CA GLY A 363 1.19 12.90 -45.86
C GLY A 363 1.56 13.93 -46.91
N LYS A 364 1.52 13.52 -48.16
CA LYS A 364 1.42 14.46 -49.28
C LYS A 364 -0.02 14.94 -49.33
N ASP A 365 -0.26 16.09 -48.74
CA ASP A 365 -1.40 16.92 -49.11
C ASP A 365 -0.89 17.92 -50.17
N ALA A 366 -1.30 17.71 -51.38
CA ALA A 366 -1.24 18.69 -52.46
C ALA A 366 -2.56 18.59 -53.25
N HIS A 367 -3.26 19.67 -53.23
CA HIS A 367 -4.36 20.29 -53.97
C HIS A 367 -5.68 20.43 -53.30
#